data_45e1fa5518d8fa9f3a7dc00788d08f7d
#
_entry.id   45e1fa5518d8fa9f3a7dc00788d08f7d
#
_cell.length_a   1.000
_cell.length_b   1.000
_cell.length_c   1.000
_cell.angle_alpha   90.00
_cell.angle_beta   90.00
_cell.angle_gamma   90.00
#
_symmetry.space_group_name_H-M   'P 1'
#
loop_
_entity.id
_entity.type
_entity.pdbx_description
1 polymer ?
#
loop_
_entity_poly.entity_id
_entity_poly.type
_entity_poly.pdbx_seq_one_letter_code
_entity_poly.pdbx_strand_id
1 'polypeptide(L)'
;MNKPLLTTTTFGLFLVLVAFALAYQFVKPAPPKQVTMATGGESGGYHAFGVAMQASLADQGIELTLIPTQGSVENAALLEGAEVDLALIQGGTHTQGEHLRGLASLYFEPLWIFKRVEVSRNVTRLRELKGLRVSIGAPGSGTRALAEELLTLNDLSFDVFLPLNTKESTQALLAGELDVAFVVGGATSPDISELLHADGIELVSLERAPAYHLQHRYLSPLLLPAGAIDLATERPAEDKALLGVTAMLVATDDVHPALVDLLLLLSLIHI
;
A
#
# COMPACT_ATOMS: atom_id res chain seq x y z
N MET A 1 -57.23 20.17 41.92
CA MET A 1 -56.00 19.83 41.21
C MET A 1 -54.88 20.67 41.77
N ASN A 2 -53.92 20.09 42.48
CA ASN A 2 -52.92 20.81 43.27
C ASN A 2 -51.91 21.50 42.34
N LYS A 3 -52.06 22.82 42.16
CA LYS A 3 -51.15 23.67 41.36
C LYS A 3 -49.66 23.48 41.69
N PRO A 4 -49.23 23.33 42.97
CA PRO A 4 -47.81 23.14 43.27
C PRO A 4 -47.23 21.79 42.77
N LEU A 5 -48.04 20.73 42.73
CA LEU A 5 -47.60 19.43 42.23
C LEU A 5 -47.38 19.46 40.72
N LEU A 6 -48.19 20.17 39.97
CA LEU A 6 -48.06 20.34 38.53
C LEU A 6 -46.82 21.15 38.16
N THR A 7 -46.50 22.20 38.92
CA THR A 7 -45.30 23.00 38.68
C THR A 7 -44.00 22.27 39.01
N THR A 8 -43.95 21.46 40.05
CA THR A 8 -42.79 20.62 40.37
C THR A 8 -42.55 19.52 39.36
N THR A 9 -43.63 18.88 38.86
CA THR A 9 -43.52 17.85 37.83
C THR A 9 -43.07 18.43 36.46
N THR A 10 -43.61 19.57 36.06
CA THR A 10 -43.16 20.26 34.84
C THR A 10 -41.70 20.76 34.91
N PHE A 11 -41.26 21.25 36.05
CA PHE A 11 -39.87 21.65 36.25
C PHE A 11 -38.94 20.45 36.24
N GLY A 12 -39.30 19.32 36.86
CA GLY A 12 -38.56 18.09 36.84
C GLY A 12 -38.41 17.52 35.40
N LEU A 13 -39.53 17.52 34.64
CA LEU A 13 -39.48 17.10 33.23
C LEU A 13 -38.57 17.98 32.37
N PHE A 14 -38.63 19.31 32.62
CA PHE A 14 -37.76 20.26 31.93
C PHE A 14 -36.28 19.98 32.23
N LEU A 15 -35.89 19.73 33.48
CA LEU A 15 -34.51 19.42 33.86
C LEU A 15 -34.03 18.10 33.19
N VAL A 16 -34.91 17.08 33.12
CA VAL A 16 -34.61 15.83 32.44
C VAL A 16 -34.38 16.03 30.94
N LEU A 17 -35.24 16.84 30.28
CA LEU A 17 -35.06 17.17 28.86
C LEU A 17 -33.79 17.95 28.59
N VAL A 18 -33.44 18.93 29.47
CA VAL A 18 -32.19 19.66 29.38
C VAL A 18 -30.99 18.75 29.58
N ALA A 19 -31.05 17.81 30.54
CA ALA A 19 -29.99 16.84 30.76
C ALA A 19 -29.82 15.91 29.56
N PHE A 20 -30.91 15.44 28.94
CA PHE A 20 -30.86 14.67 27.70
C PHE A 20 -30.31 15.48 26.54
N ALA A 21 -30.70 16.74 26.37
CA ALA A 21 -30.20 17.62 25.33
C ALA A 21 -28.68 17.87 25.47
N LEU A 22 -28.23 18.08 26.71
CA LEU A 22 -26.81 18.21 27.02
C LEU A 22 -26.07 16.89 26.77
N ALA A 23 -26.59 15.76 27.22
CA ALA A 23 -26.01 14.45 26.99
C ALA A 23 -25.93 14.13 25.49
N TYR A 24 -26.93 14.50 24.72
CA TYR A 24 -26.98 14.27 23.27
C TYR A 24 -25.82 14.98 22.52
N GLN A 25 -25.35 16.15 23.02
CA GLN A 25 -24.21 16.85 22.45
C GLN A 25 -22.88 16.06 22.60
N PHE A 26 -22.81 15.13 23.55
CA PHE A 26 -21.64 14.26 23.76
C PHE A 26 -21.78 12.89 23.11
N VAL A 27 -22.96 12.57 22.57
CA VAL A 27 -23.16 11.32 21.81
C VAL A 27 -22.59 11.52 20.42
N LYS A 28 -21.50 10.82 20.10
CA LYS A 28 -20.99 10.80 18.74
C LYS A 28 -22.02 10.16 17.82
N PRO A 29 -22.18 10.64 16.58
CA PRO A 29 -23.06 9.98 15.61
C PRO A 29 -22.68 8.51 15.45
N ALA A 30 -23.63 7.68 15.00
CA ALA A 30 -23.32 6.29 14.70
C ALA A 30 -22.27 6.23 13.56
N PRO A 31 -21.36 5.25 13.57
CA PRO A 31 -20.40 5.06 12.49
C PRO A 31 -21.13 4.90 11.15
N PRO A 32 -20.55 5.37 10.03
CA PRO A 32 -21.13 5.22 8.72
C PRO A 32 -21.29 3.73 8.39
N LYS A 33 -22.32 3.40 7.62
CA LYS A 33 -22.54 2.03 7.15
C LYS A 33 -21.90 1.77 5.78
N GLN A 34 -21.42 2.79 5.13
CA GLN A 34 -20.76 2.72 3.83
C GLN A 34 -19.44 3.44 3.93
N VAL A 35 -18.41 2.82 3.38
CA VAL A 35 -17.03 3.30 3.36
C VAL A 35 -16.41 2.97 2.01
N THR A 36 -15.57 3.85 1.49
CA THR A 36 -14.86 3.66 0.23
C THR A 36 -13.38 3.50 0.47
N MET A 37 -12.71 2.64 -0.29
CA MET A 37 -11.28 2.38 -0.15
C MET A 37 -10.61 2.27 -1.52
N ALA A 38 -9.63 3.12 -1.76
CA ALA A 38 -8.74 2.99 -2.90
C ALA A 38 -7.69 1.90 -2.62
N THR A 39 -7.55 0.98 -3.59
CA THR A 39 -6.62 -0.16 -3.49
C THR A 39 -5.51 -0.01 -4.52
N GLY A 40 -5.24 -0.96 -5.32
CA GLY A 40 -4.36 -0.96 -6.48
C GLY A 40 -5.02 -1.81 -7.56
N GLY A 41 -4.26 -2.28 -8.51
CA GLY A 41 -4.77 -3.21 -9.51
C GLY A 41 -5.34 -4.48 -8.87
N GLU A 42 -6.37 -5.05 -9.49
CA GLU A 42 -7.15 -6.19 -8.94
C GLU A 42 -6.30 -7.43 -8.63
N SER A 43 -5.19 -7.65 -9.33
CA SER A 43 -4.24 -8.74 -9.05
C SER A 43 -3.21 -8.40 -7.96
N GLY A 44 -3.22 -7.17 -7.41
CA GLY A 44 -2.24 -6.67 -6.45
C GLY A 44 -2.57 -6.99 -5.00
N GLY A 45 -1.55 -6.93 -4.14
CA GLY A 45 -1.68 -7.18 -2.70
C GLY A 45 -2.63 -6.20 -1.99
N TYR A 46 -2.69 -4.95 -2.42
CA TYR A 46 -3.61 -3.96 -1.87
C TYR A 46 -5.07 -4.33 -2.12
N HIS A 47 -5.38 -4.81 -3.32
CA HIS A 47 -6.74 -5.24 -3.63
C HIS A 47 -7.11 -6.50 -2.84
N ALA A 48 -6.20 -7.47 -2.75
CA ALA A 48 -6.42 -8.69 -1.95
C ALA A 48 -6.66 -8.36 -0.46
N PHE A 49 -5.88 -7.42 0.11
CA PHE A 49 -6.12 -6.93 1.47
C PHE A 49 -7.48 -6.23 1.60
N GLY A 50 -7.85 -5.40 0.62
CA GLY A 50 -9.16 -4.74 0.57
C GLY A 50 -10.32 -5.75 0.58
N VAL A 51 -10.22 -6.84 -0.19
CA VAL A 51 -11.23 -7.91 -0.23
C VAL A 51 -11.37 -8.61 1.13
N ALA A 52 -10.24 -8.91 1.79
CA ALA A 52 -10.28 -9.49 3.14
C ALA A 52 -10.91 -8.53 4.16
N MET A 53 -10.58 -7.24 4.09
CA MET A 53 -11.17 -6.20 4.93
C MET A 53 -12.65 -6.02 4.65
N GLN A 54 -13.08 -6.06 3.39
CA GLN A 54 -14.49 -5.98 2.97
C GLN A 54 -15.32 -7.09 3.61
N ALA A 55 -14.84 -8.33 3.59
CA ALA A 55 -15.53 -9.46 4.22
C ALA A 55 -15.67 -9.24 5.73
N SER A 56 -14.61 -8.80 6.41
CA SER A 56 -14.60 -8.57 7.86
C SER A 56 -15.51 -7.40 8.29
N LEU A 57 -15.58 -6.35 7.49
CA LEU A 57 -16.46 -5.20 7.75
C LEU A 57 -17.94 -5.55 7.50
N ALA A 58 -18.22 -6.40 6.51
CA ALA A 58 -19.58 -6.89 6.23
C ALA A 58 -20.17 -7.63 7.44
N ASP A 59 -19.37 -8.43 8.15
CA ASP A 59 -19.77 -9.09 9.40
C ASP A 59 -20.17 -8.10 10.51
N GLN A 60 -19.69 -6.87 10.42
CA GLN A 60 -20.02 -5.77 11.34
C GLN A 60 -21.14 -4.86 10.81
N GLY A 61 -21.75 -5.20 9.67
CA GLY A 61 -22.82 -4.44 9.04
C GLY A 61 -22.34 -3.15 8.36
N ILE A 62 -21.05 -3.09 7.97
CA ILE A 62 -20.44 -1.98 7.23
C ILE A 62 -20.11 -2.46 5.82
N GLU A 63 -20.60 -1.75 4.83
CA GLU A 63 -20.33 -1.98 3.41
C GLU A 63 -19.07 -1.23 3.00
N LEU A 64 -18.00 -1.97 2.63
CA LEU A 64 -16.78 -1.41 2.06
C LEU A 64 -16.83 -1.51 0.53
N THR A 65 -16.77 -0.38 -0.15
CA THR A 65 -16.63 -0.33 -1.61
C THR A 65 -15.16 -0.18 -1.99
N LEU A 66 -14.63 -1.13 -2.77
CA LEU A 66 -13.26 -1.09 -3.25
C LEU A 66 -13.18 -0.35 -4.58
N ILE A 67 -12.22 0.53 -4.70
CA ILE A 67 -11.93 1.30 -5.92
C ILE A 67 -10.54 0.87 -6.43
N PRO A 68 -10.49 0.05 -7.50
CA PRO A 68 -9.22 -0.31 -8.14
C PRO A 68 -8.56 0.93 -8.78
N THR A 69 -7.24 1.03 -8.65
CA THR A 69 -6.42 2.14 -9.15
C THR A 69 -5.11 1.64 -9.73
N GLN A 70 -4.26 2.57 -10.18
CA GLN A 70 -2.89 2.24 -10.59
C GLN A 70 -1.94 2.01 -9.40
N GLY A 71 -2.35 2.39 -8.16
CA GLY A 71 -1.59 2.19 -6.93
C GLY A 71 -1.38 3.46 -6.10
N SER A 72 -0.31 3.49 -5.31
CA SER A 72 -0.12 4.42 -4.19
C SER A 72 -0.24 5.90 -4.53
N VAL A 73 0.23 6.34 -5.69
CA VAL A 73 0.18 7.76 -6.07
C VAL A 73 -1.25 8.18 -6.41
N GLU A 74 -1.98 7.34 -7.17
CA GLU A 74 -3.38 7.60 -7.47
C GLU A 74 -4.24 7.49 -6.20
N ASN A 75 -3.96 6.50 -5.35
CA ASN A 75 -4.63 6.34 -4.06
C ASN A 75 -4.48 7.58 -3.16
N ALA A 76 -3.27 8.13 -3.09
CA ALA A 76 -3.00 9.35 -2.34
C ALA A 76 -3.79 10.54 -2.91
N ALA A 77 -3.84 10.69 -4.24
CA ALA A 77 -4.59 11.76 -4.88
C ALA A 77 -6.11 11.67 -4.61
N LEU A 78 -6.70 10.46 -4.69
CA LEU A 78 -8.12 10.25 -4.39
C LEU A 78 -8.44 10.56 -2.91
N LEU A 79 -7.53 10.18 -2.02
CA LEU A 79 -7.69 10.45 -0.59
C LEU A 79 -7.56 11.95 -0.27
N GLU A 80 -6.62 12.64 -0.90
CA GLU A 80 -6.45 14.10 -0.79
C GLU A 80 -7.64 14.87 -1.36
N GLY A 81 -8.24 14.35 -2.43
CA GLY A 81 -9.46 14.88 -3.02
C GLY A 81 -10.74 14.56 -2.26
N ALA A 82 -10.66 13.81 -1.14
CA ALA A 82 -11.80 13.27 -0.39
C ALA A 82 -12.78 12.49 -1.27
N GLU A 83 -12.28 11.83 -2.32
CA GLU A 83 -13.06 10.97 -3.21
C GLU A 83 -13.21 9.55 -2.62
N VAL A 84 -12.34 9.19 -1.68
CA VAL A 84 -12.38 7.96 -0.90
C VAL A 84 -12.10 8.25 0.58
N ASP A 85 -12.59 7.38 1.46
CA ASP A 85 -12.41 7.50 2.92
C ASP A 85 -11.09 6.87 3.39
N LEU A 86 -10.67 5.81 2.72
CA LEU A 86 -9.51 4.98 3.05
C LEU A 86 -8.66 4.74 1.81
N ALA A 87 -7.37 4.53 2.01
CA ALA A 87 -6.49 4.06 0.96
C ALA A 87 -5.33 3.23 1.48
N LEU A 88 -4.82 2.34 0.64
CA LEU A 88 -3.52 1.72 0.84
C LEU A 88 -2.46 2.50 0.08
N ILE A 89 -1.45 2.97 0.82
CA ILE A 89 -0.40 3.83 0.29
C ILE A 89 0.96 3.27 0.69
N GLN A 90 1.89 3.28 -0.23
CA GLN A 90 3.27 2.91 0.00
C GLN A 90 3.99 3.98 0.81
N GLY A 91 4.77 3.58 1.82
CA GLY A 91 5.60 4.50 2.57
C GLY A 91 6.57 5.27 1.67
N GLY A 92 6.69 6.57 1.89
CA GLY A 92 7.46 7.47 1.03
C GLY A 92 6.66 8.11 -0.10
N THR A 93 5.43 7.68 -0.36
CA THR A 93 4.54 8.40 -1.29
C THR A 93 4.25 9.79 -0.74
N HIS A 94 4.54 10.82 -1.55
CA HIS A 94 4.28 12.20 -1.17
C HIS A 94 2.77 12.44 -1.08
N THR A 95 2.33 12.96 0.08
CA THR A 95 0.98 13.46 0.31
C THR A 95 1.06 14.92 0.75
N GLN A 96 0.17 15.77 0.27
CA GLN A 96 0.11 17.20 0.63
C GLN A 96 -1.02 17.52 1.61
N GLY A 97 -1.89 16.54 1.90
CA GLY A 97 -3.07 16.71 2.72
C GLY A 97 -2.78 16.69 4.21
N GLU A 98 -2.93 17.84 4.89
CA GLU A 98 -2.87 17.92 6.37
C GLU A 98 -4.02 17.16 7.06
N HIS A 99 -5.05 16.76 6.29
CA HIS A 99 -6.26 16.05 6.75
C HIS A 99 -6.16 14.53 6.61
N LEU A 100 -4.94 14.00 6.36
CA LEU A 100 -4.70 12.56 6.22
C LEU A 100 -4.05 11.98 7.48
N ARG A 101 -4.49 10.78 7.86
CA ARG A 101 -3.95 10.02 8.99
C ARG A 101 -3.49 8.64 8.57
N GLY A 102 -2.22 8.33 8.82
CA GLY A 102 -1.76 6.96 8.80
C GLY A 102 -2.36 6.18 9.98
N LEU A 103 -3.14 5.14 9.68
CA LEU A 103 -3.76 4.31 10.70
C LEU A 103 -2.84 3.16 11.13
N ALA A 104 -2.28 2.43 10.18
CA ALA A 104 -1.41 1.29 10.44
C ALA A 104 -0.34 1.12 9.37
N SER A 105 0.83 0.65 9.81
CA SER A 105 1.82 0.01 8.94
C SER A 105 1.49 -1.47 8.87
N LEU A 106 1.20 -2.00 7.68
CA LEU A 106 0.67 -3.34 7.50
C LEU A 106 1.79 -4.37 7.32
N TYR A 107 2.53 -4.27 6.23
CA TYR A 107 3.59 -5.20 5.89
C TYR A 107 4.66 -4.53 5.04
N PHE A 108 5.80 -5.17 4.91
CA PHE A 108 6.83 -4.74 3.98
C PHE A 108 6.53 -5.22 2.56
N GLU A 109 6.74 -4.32 1.62
CA GLU A 109 6.71 -4.61 0.19
C GLU A 109 8.12 -4.50 -0.36
N PRO A 110 8.76 -5.62 -0.71
CA PRO A 110 10.05 -5.59 -1.36
C PRO A 110 9.96 -4.92 -2.74
N LEU A 111 10.98 -4.15 -3.07
CA LEU A 111 11.28 -3.79 -4.44
C LEU A 111 12.05 -4.94 -5.08
N TRP A 112 11.40 -5.63 -5.98
CA TRP A 112 11.98 -6.66 -6.82
C TRP A 112 12.54 -6.01 -8.09
N ILE A 113 13.77 -6.33 -8.44
CA ILE A 113 14.38 -5.96 -9.72
C ILE A 113 14.73 -7.27 -10.41
N PHE A 114 13.94 -7.62 -11.39
CA PHE A 114 14.13 -8.83 -12.18
C PHE A 114 14.91 -8.51 -13.44
N LYS A 115 15.84 -9.39 -13.81
CA LYS A 115 16.71 -9.28 -14.97
C LYS A 115 16.69 -10.59 -15.74
N ARG A 116 16.74 -10.52 -17.07
CA ARG A 116 16.96 -11.71 -17.89
C ARG A 116 18.39 -12.21 -17.73
N VAL A 117 18.58 -13.52 -17.62
CA VAL A 117 19.90 -14.15 -17.51
C VAL A 117 20.79 -13.82 -18.74
N GLU A 118 20.18 -13.72 -19.94
CA GLU A 118 20.87 -13.37 -21.18
C GLU A 118 21.50 -11.97 -21.17
N VAL A 119 21.06 -11.09 -20.29
CA VAL A 119 21.75 -9.83 -20.01
C VAL A 119 23.03 -10.14 -19.27
N SER A 120 24.14 -10.28 -19.99
CA SER A 120 25.44 -10.71 -19.48
C SER A 120 26.05 -9.74 -18.45
N ARG A 121 25.46 -8.53 -18.31
CA ARG A 121 25.90 -7.51 -17.35
C ARG A 121 25.48 -7.91 -15.94
N ASN A 122 26.43 -7.95 -15.00
CA ASN A 122 26.09 -8.05 -13.58
C ASN A 122 25.50 -6.71 -13.11
N VAL A 123 24.22 -6.75 -12.71
CA VAL A 123 23.50 -5.58 -12.20
C VAL A 123 23.41 -5.71 -10.68
N THR A 124 24.25 -4.99 -9.95
CA THR A 124 24.21 -4.85 -8.48
C THR A 124 23.98 -3.40 -8.06
N ARG A 125 24.08 -2.47 -9.02
CA ARG A 125 23.91 -1.03 -8.83
C ARG A 125 23.04 -0.46 -9.94
N LEU A 126 22.19 0.48 -9.62
CA LEU A 126 21.22 1.06 -10.55
C LEU A 126 21.87 1.71 -11.79
N ARG A 127 23.07 2.26 -11.66
CA ARG A 127 23.81 2.84 -12.80
C ARG A 127 24.13 1.82 -13.92
N GLU A 128 24.14 0.55 -13.59
CA GLU A 128 24.42 -0.55 -14.53
C GLU A 128 23.22 -0.86 -15.44
N LEU A 129 22.06 -0.26 -15.16
CA LEU A 129 20.86 -0.34 -15.98
C LEU A 129 20.95 0.49 -17.29
N LYS A 130 21.93 1.41 -17.39
CA LYS A 130 22.04 2.31 -18.54
C LYS A 130 22.17 1.53 -19.85
N GLY A 131 21.28 1.84 -20.80
CA GLY A 131 21.24 1.21 -22.12
C GLY A 131 20.49 -0.12 -22.18
N LEU A 132 19.87 -0.56 -21.09
CA LEU A 132 18.95 -1.70 -21.05
C LEU A 132 17.51 -1.22 -21.28
N ARG A 133 16.66 -2.13 -21.77
CA ARG A 133 15.21 -1.90 -21.87
C ARG A 133 14.59 -2.19 -20.50
N VAL A 134 14.17 -1.14 -19.80
CA VAL A 134 13.74 -1.23 -18.40
C VAL A 134 12.29 -0.79 -18.26
N SER A 135 11.49 -1.54 -17.52
CA SER A 135 10.22 -1.08 -16.98
C SER A 135 10.37 -0.67 -15.52
N ILE A 136 9.83 0.48 -15.16
CA ILE A 136 9.85 1.02 -13.79
C ILE A 136 8.44 1.19 -13.20
N GLY A 137 7.45 0.59 -13.82
CA GLY A 137 6.04 0.70 -13.40
C GLY A 137 5.23 1.73 -14.19
N ALA A 138 3.92 1.57 -14.15
CA ALA A 138 2.98 2.48 -14.80
C ALA A 138 2.91 3.84 -14.07
N PRO A 139 2.54 4.92 -14.78
CA PRO A 139 2.20 6.20 -14.14
C PRO A 139 1.14 6.01 -13.05
N GLY A 140 1.28 6.69 -11.92
CA GLY A 140 0.36 6.55 -10.78
C GLY A 140 0.68 5.40 -9.83
N SER A 141 1.56 4.46 -10.21
CA SER A 141 1.96 3.34 -9.35
C SER A 141 3.03 3.73 -8.33
N GLY A 142 3.01 3.04 -7.16
CA GLY A 142 4.07 3.16 -6.16
C GLY A 142 5.41 2.63 -6.66
N THR A 143 5.41 1.60 -7.51
CA THR A 143 6.64 1.09 -8.16
C THR A 143 7.35 2.19 -8.93
N ARG A 144 6.60 2.94 -9.77
CA ARG A 144 7.18 4.02 -10.56
C ARG A 144 7.72 5.14 -9.69
N ALA A 145 6.94 5.60 -8.70
CA ALA A 145 7.37 6.67 -7.80
C ALA A 145 8.67 6.30 -7.07
N LEU A 146 8.76 5.09 -6.52
CA LEU A 146 9.97 4.60 -5.85
C LEU A 146 11.15 4.47 -6.81
N ALA A 147 10.92 3.89 -7.99
CA ALA A 147 11.97 3.73 -8.98
C ALA A 147 12.52 5.08 -9.44
N GLU A 148 11.68 6.05 -9.79
CA GLU A 148 12.10 7.41 -10.19
C GLU A 148 12.91 8.10 -9.09
N GLU A 149 12.52 7.97 -7.83
CA GLU A 149 13.28 8.50 -6.70
C GLU A 149 14.67 7.84 -6.59
N LEU A 150 14.72 6.50 -6.59
CA LEU A 150 15.99 5.77 -6.50
C LEU A 150 16.93 6.12 -7.67
N LEU A 151 16.37 6.32 -8.86
CA LEU A 151 17.14 6.68 -10.04
C LEU A 151 17.67 8.11 -9.93
N THR A 152 16.85 9.04 -9.45
CA THR A 152 17.25 10.43 -9.18
C THR A 152 18.38 10.50 -8.15
N LEU A 153 18.31 9.73 -7.07
CA LEU A 153 19.36 9.61 -6.05
C LEU A 153 20.69 9.09 -6.60
N ASN A 154 20.66 8.42 -7.74
CA ASN A 154 21.87 7.92 -8.41
C ASN A 154 22.31 8.78 -9.59
N ASP A 155 21.76 9.99 -9.75
CA ASP A 155 22.02 10.91 -10.85
C ASP A 155 21.82 10.23 -12.24
N LEU A 156 20.71 9.46 -12.32
CA LEU A 156 20.35 8.73 -13.52
C LEU A 156 19.09 9.35 -14.12
N SER A 157 19.17 9.90 -15.33
CA SER A 157 18.03 10.37 -16.09
C SER A 157 17.59 9.30 -17.10
N PHE A 158 16.28 9.22 -17.34
CA PHE A 158 15.70 8.15 -18.12
C PHE A 158 14.69 8.65 -19.14
N ASP A 159 15.14 8.88 -20.34
CA ASP A 159 14.27 9.15 -21.47
C ASP A 159 13.68 7.87 -22.12
N VAL A 160 14.07 6.68 -21.61
CA VAL A 160 13.82 5.39 -22.29
C VAL A 160 13.25 4.32 -21.36
N PHE A 161 12.39 4.68 -20.38
CA PHE A 161 11.68 3.66 -19.63
C PHE A 161 10.29 3.39 -20.19
N LEU A 162 9.95 2.11 -20.22
CA LEU A 162 8.62 1.67 -20.64
C LEU A 162 7.67 1.79 -19.43
N PRO A 163 6.55 2.52 -19.57
CA PRO A 163 5.61 2.76 -18.47
C PRO A 163 4.60 1.61 -18.33
N LEU A 164 5.09 0.38 -18.19
CA LEU A 164 4.27 -0.82 -18.13
C LEU A 164 3.82 -1.09 -16.69
N ASN A 165 2.59 -1.56 -16.50
CA ASN A 165 2.15 -2.07 -15.21
C ASN A 165 2.84 -3.41 -14.88
N THR A 166 2.61 -3.95 -13.68
CA THR A 166 3.28 -5.17 -13.21
C THR A 166 3.05 -6.34 -14.15
N LYS A 167 1.81 -6.59 -14.56
CA LYS A 167 1.44 -7.70 -15.46
C LYS A 167 2.09 -7.54 -16.83
N GLU A 168 2.01 -6.36 -17.42
CA GLU A 168 2.63 -6.06 -18.72
C GLU A 168 4.15 -6.20 -18.65
N SER A 169 4.78 -5.73 -17.55
CA SER A 169 6.22 -5.87 -17.33
C SER A 169 6.64 -7.32 -17.21
N THR A 170 5.87 -8.14 -16.48
CA THR A 170 6.10 -9.59 -16.36
C THR A 170 6.05 -10.27 -17.72
N GLN A 171 5.00 -10.03 -18.49
CA GLN A 171 4.84 -10.60 -19.82
C GLN A 171 5.95 -10.19 -20.79
N ALA A 172 6.29 -8.89 -20.83
CA ALA A 172 7.34 -8.36 -21.69
C ALA A 172 8.74 -8.88 -21.30
N LEU A 173 9.00 -9.06 -19.99
CA LEU A 173 10.26 -9.64 -19.51
C LEU A 173 10.39 -11.10 -19.93
N LEU A 174 9.35 -11.91 -19.77
CA LEU A 174 9.30 -13.32 -20.17
C LEU A 174 9.38 -13.49 -21.69
N ALA A 175 8.75 -12.60 -22.45
CA ALA A 175 8.82 -12.59 -23.91
C ALA A 175 10.16 -12.09 -24.48
N GLY A 176 11.06 -11.54 -23.64
CA GLY A 176 12.34 -10.98 -24.10
C GLY A 176 12.24 -9.59 -24.71
N GLU A 177 11.12 -8.91 -24.51
CA GLU A 177 10.89 -7.53 -24.95
C GLU A 177 11.48 -6.51 -23.98
N LEU A 178 11.67 -6.91 -22.71
CA LEU A 178 12.38 -6.18 -21.66
C LEU A 178 13.67 -6.91 -21.27
N ASP A 179 14.62 -6.14 -20.75
CA ASP A 179 15.85 -6.66 -20.14
C ASP A 179 15.74 -6.68 -18.62
N VAL A 180 15.03 -5.69 -18.03
CA VAL A 180 14.88 -5.51 -16.59
C VAL A 180 13.48 -4.98 -16.27
N ALA A 181 12.88 -5.49 -15.19
CA ALA A 181 11.61 -5.00 -14.65
C ALA A 181 11.75 -4.66 -13.15
N PHE A 182 11.25 -3.49 -12.76
CA PHE A 182 11.04 -3.11 -11.37
C PHE A 182 9.61 -3.43 -10.99
N VAL A 183 9.42 -4.06 -9.84
CA VAL A 183 8.11 -4.38 -9.29
C VAL A 183 8.13 -4.24 -7.78
N VAL A 184 7.15 -3.57 -7.20
CA VAL A 184 6.94 -3.50 -5.75
C VAL A 184 5.71 -4.31 -5.38
N GLY A 185 5.83 -5.14 -4.36
CA GLY A 185 4.71 -5.94 -3.86
C GLY A 185 5.15 -7.19 -3.12
N GLY A 186 4.18 -7.94 -2.61
CA GLY A 186 4.42 -9.19 -1.89
C GLY A 186 4.87 -10.33 -2.83
N ALA A 187 5.73 -11.21 -2.35
CA ALA A 187 6.23 -12.38 -3.10
C ALA A 187 5.12 -13.33 -3.57
N THR A 188 3.97 -13.31 -2.90
CA THR A 188 2.79 -14.12 -3.21
C THR A 188 1.89 -13.53 -4.30
N SER A 189 2.14 -12.30 -4.75
CA SER A 189 1.42 -11.71 -5.89
C SER A 189 1.67 -12.57 -7.14
N PRO A 190 0.63 -12.88 -7.94
CA PRO A 190 0.76 -13.81 -9.06
C PRO A 190 1.91 -13.48 -10.02
N ASP A 191 2.00 -12.23 -10.46
CA ASP A 191 3.02 -11.77 -11.42
C ASP A 191 4.44 -11.85 -10.82
N ILE A 192 4.61 -11.50 -9.54
CA ILE A 192 5.91 -11.59 -8.84
C ILE A 192 6.29 -13.06 -8.64
N SER A 193 5.35 -13.89 -8.19
CA SER A 193 5.56 -15.32 -8.01
C SER A 193 5.94 -16.01 -9.33
N GLU A 194 5.31 -15.63 -10.44
CA GLU A 194 5.68 -16.13 -11.76
C GLU A 194 7.15 -15.82 -12.09
N LEU A 195 7.59 -14.58 -11.90
CA LEU A 195 8.98 -14.17 -12.16
C LEU A 195 9.98 -14.85 -11.23
N LEU A 196 9.64 -15.04 -9.95
CA LEU A 196 10.50 -15.70 -8.97
C LEU A 196 10.75 -17.19 -9.31
N HIS A 197 9.82 -17.84 -10.02
CA HIS A 197 9.92 -19.24 -10.43
C HIS A 197 10.31 -19.42 -11.91
N ALA A 198 10.32 -18.36 -12.70
CA ALA A 198 10.61 -18.43 -14.13
C ALA A 198 12.07 -18.81 -14.39
N ASP A 199 12.27 -19.73 -15.34
CA ASP A 199 13.60 -20.01 -15.88
C ASP A 199 14.03 -18.85 -16.79
N GLY A 200 15.33 -18.52 -16.76
CA GLY A 200 15.87 -17.42 -17.56
C GLY A 200 15.67 -16.01 -16.94
N ILE A 201 15.04 -15.94 -15.77
CA ILE A 201 14.90 -14.70 -14.99
C ILE A 201 15.74 -14.80 -13.71
N GLU A 202 16.40 -13.71 -13.39
CA GLU A 202 17.30 -13.59 -12.25
C GLU A 202 16.90 -12.38 -11.39
N LEU A 203 16.89 -12.56 -10.06
CA LEU A 203 16.65 -11.50 -9.10
C LEU A 203 17.95 -10.75 -8.84
N VAL A 204 17.92 -9.43 -9.04
CA VAL A 204 19.03 -8.51 -8.76
C VAL A 204 19.19 -8.32 -7.26
N SER A 205 20.42 -8.40 -6.77
CA SER A 205 20.77 -8.05 -5.38
C SER A 205 21.30 -6.61 -5.32
N LEU A 206 20.67 -5.76 -4.51
CA LEU A 206 21.03 -4.36 -4.32
C LEU A 206 22.06 -4.22 -3.19
N GLU A 207 23.35 -4.28 -3.50
CA GLU A 207 24.43 -4.21 -2.51
C GLU A 207 24.38 -2.94 -1.63
N ARG A 208 23.78 -1.85 -2.13
CA ARG A 208 23.70 -0.57 -1.44
C ARG A 208 22.40 -0.36 -0.66
N ALA A 209 21.58 -1.38 -0.49
CA ALA A 209 20.32 -1.25 0.26
C ALA A 209 20.47 -0.55 1.63
N PRO A 210 21.49 -0.86 2.46
CA PRO A 210 21.69 -0.16 3.72
C PRO A 210 22.01 1.35 3.56
N ALA A 211 22.70 1.74 2.46
CA ALA A 211 23.03 3.14 2.22
C ALA A 211 21.78 3.97 1.86
N TYR A 212 20.86 3.40 1.10
CA TYR A 212 19.58 4.06 0.81
C TYR A 212 18.77 4.29 2.10
N HIS A 213 18.72 3.32 3.00
CA HIS A 213 18.05 3.48 4.29
C HIS A 213 18.62 4.62 5.14
N LEU A 214 19.93 4.82 5.12
CA LEU A 214 20.57 5.92 5.87
C LEU A 214 20.13 7.29 5.35
N GLN A 215 19.88 7.42 4.06
CA GLN A 215 19.44 8.66 3.44
C GLN A 215 17.92 8.84 3.51
N HIS A 216 17.17 7.76 3.35
CA HIS A 216 15.71 7.75 3.31
C HIS A 216 15.16 6.71 4.29
N ARG A 217 14.72 7.13 5.46
CA ARG A 217 14.32 6.25 6.57
C ARG A 217 13.09 5.39 6.31
N TYR A 218 12.26 5.76 5.35
CA TYR A 218 11.10 4.95 4.93
C TYR A 218 11.51 3.73 4.07
N LEU A 219 12.71 3.73 3.50
CA LEU A 219 13.31 2.57 2.82
C LEU A 219 13.91 1.62 3.85
N SER A 220 13.55 0.35 3.79
CA SER A 220 14.07 -0.69 4.68
C SER A 220 14.96 -1.66 3.91
N PRO A 221 16.21 -1.90 4.34
CA PRO A 221 16.99 -2.98 3.78
C PRO A 221 16.39 -4.31 4.20
N LEU A 222 16.15 -5.19 3.23
CA LEU A 222 15.60 -6.52 3.42
C LEU A 222 16.61 -7.55 2.93
N LEU A 223 16.63 -8.71 3.57
CA LEU A 223 17.40 -9.87 3.16
C LEU A 223 16.44 -10.98 2.74
N LEU A 224 16.57 -11.45 1.52
CA LEU A 224 15.93 -12.67 1.05
C LEU A 224 16.98 -13.79 1.09
N PRO A 225 16.88 -14.73 2.03
CA PRO A 225 17.88 -15.80 2.17
C PRO A 225 17.88 -16.74 0.97
N ALA A 226 19.01 -17.42 0.74
CA ALA A 226 19.09 -18.52 -0.21
C ALA A 226 18.01 -19.57 0.07
N GLY A 227 17.36 -20.06 -0.95
CA GLY A 227 16.28 -21.04 -0.85
C GLY A 227 14.94 -20.49 -0.33
N ALA A 228 14.82 -19.20 -0.01
CA ALA A 228 13.59 -18.65 0.60
C ALA A 228 12.34 -18.72 -0.31
N ILE A 229 12.52 -18.84 -1.62
CA ILE A 229 11.42 -18.99 -2.58
C ILE A 229 11.10 -20.46 -2.79
N ASP A 230 12.14 -21.30 -2.96
CA ASP A 230 12.01 -22.76 -3.12
C ASP A 230 13.25 -23.44 -2.56
N LEU A 231 13.07 -24.18 -1.47
CA LEU A 231 14.13 -24.92 -0.80
C LEU A 231 14.63 -26.12 -1.65
N ALA A 232 13.75 -26.74 -2.45
CA ALA A 232 14.10 -27.93 -3.21
C ALA A 232 14.97 -27.59 -4.43
N THR A 233 14.73 -26.45 -5.04
CA THR A 233 15.48 -25.94 -6.20
C THR A 233 16.52 -24.88 -5.83
N GLU A 234 16.70 -24.62 -4.51
CA GLU A 234 17.64 -23.61 -3.98
C GLU A 234 17.44 -22.22 -4.61
N ARG A 235 16.17 -21.77 -4.69
CA ARG A 235 15.84 -20.42 -5.22
C ARG A 235 15.60 -19.42 -4.10
N PRO A 236 16.25 -18.24 -4.14
CA PRO A 236 17.44 -17.92 -4.93
C PRO A 236 18.63 -18.76 -4.47
N ALA A 237 19.62 -18.98 -5.35
CA ALA A 237 20.82 -19.78 -5.03
C ALA A 237 21.75 -19.11 -4.00
N GLU A 238 21.57 -17.83 -3.75
CA GLU A 238 22.36 -17.03 -2.80
C GLU A 238 21.47 -15.97 -2.16
N ASP A 239 21.89 -15.46 -1.01
CA ASP A 239 21.21 -14.34 -0.32
C ASP A 239 21.09 -13.13 -1.23
N LYS A 240 19.90 -12.50 -1.27
CA LYS A 240 19.64 -11.30 -2.04
C LYS A 240 19.33 -10.12 -1.12
N ALA A 241 20.13 -9.07 -1.23
CA ALA A 241 19.84 -7.79 -0.59
C ALA A 241 18.77 -7.04 -1.40
N LEU A 242 17.68 -6.67 -0.76
CA LEU A 242 16.57 -5.94 -1.36
C LEU A 242 16.33 -4.63 -0.60
N LEU A 243 15.60 -3.72 -1.22
CA LEU A 243 14.96 -2.61 -0.55
C LEU A 243 13.47 -2.93 -0.37
N GLY A 244 12.90 -2.48 0.72
CA GLY A 244 11.46 -2.57 0.93
C GLY A 244 10.90 -1.23 1.40
N VAL A 245 9.62 -1.07 1.18
CA VAL A 245 8.79 0.00 1.72
C VAL A 245 7.66 -0.61 2.53
N THR A 246 6.98 0.19 3.34
CA THR A 246 5.87 -0.31 4.14
C THR A 246 4.55 0.02 3.45
N ALA A 247 3.67 -0.96 3.29
CA ALA A 247 2.27 -0.71 2.97
C ALA A 247 1.58 -0.09 4.18
N MET A 248 0.88 1.01 3.98
CA MET A 248 0.21 1.77 5.03
C MET A 248 -1.28 1.89 4.73
N LEU A 249 -2.11 1.65 5.74
CA LEU A 249 -3.52 2.04 5.73
C LEU A 249 -3.61 3.50 6.15
N VAL A 250 -4.19 4.32 5.29
CA VAL A 250 -4.37 5.77 5.51
C VAL A 250 -5.84 6.11 5.38
N ALA A 251 -6.30 7.05 6.17
CA ALA A 251 -7.68 7.54 6.20
C ALA A 251 -7.71 9.07 6.14
N THR A 252 -8.86 9.63 5.75
CA THR A 252 -9.15 11.04 5.97
C THR A 252 -9.49 11.30 7.44
N ASP A 253 -9.33 12.53 7.90
CA ASP A 253 -9.66 12.95 9.28
C ASP A 253 -11.15 12.81 9.62
N ASP A 254 -12.01 12.78 8.61
CA ASP A 254 -13.47 12.68 8.75
C ASP A 254 -13.93 11.26 9.07
N VAL A 255 -13.07 10.27 8.95
CA VAL A 255 -13.40 8.88 9.26
C VAL A 255 -13.75 8.74 10.74
N HIS A 256 -14.93 8.15 11.00
CA HIS A 256 -15.46 8.04 12.35
C HIS A 256 -14.52 7.24 13.28
N PRO A 257 -14.20 7.71 14.51
CA PRO A 257 -13.25 7.03 15.40
C PRO A 257 -13.55 5.56 15.69
N ALA A 258 -14.83 5.19 15.84
CA ALA A 258 -15.19 3.78 16.04
C ALA A 258 -14.86 2.90 14.82
N LEU A 259 -14.89 3.47 13.61
CA LEU A 259 -14.44 2.77 12.41
C LEU A 259 -12.93 2.64 12.39
N VAL A 260 -12.21 3.69 12.80
CA VAL A 260 -10.73 3.62 12.94
C VAL A 260 -10.32 2.51 13.89
N ASP A 261 -10.95 2.43 15.08
CA ASP A 261 -10.67 1.37 16.07
C ASP A 261 -10.93 -0.03 15.49
N LEU A 262 -12.02 -0.19 14.75
CA LEU A 262 -12.38 -1.44 14.09
C LEU A 262 -11.36 -1.80 12.98
N LEU A 263 -10.98 -0.84 12.14
CA LEU A 263 -9.99 -1.04 11.08
C LEU A 263 -8.62 -1.45 11.64
N LEU A 264 -8.19 -0.82 12.75
CA LEU A 264 -6.96 -1.19 13.43
C LEU A 264 -7.01 -2.61 13.97
N LEU A 265 -8.14 -3.01 14.59
CA LEU A 265 -8.31 -4.37 15.07
C LEU A 265 -8.28 -5.39 13.92
N LEU A 266 -8.99 -5.12 12.83
CA LEU A 266 -9.05 -6.00 11.68
C LEU A 266 -7.72 -6.08 10.92
N SER A 267 -6.96 -4.98 10.85
CA SER A 267 -5.64 -4.97 10.22
C SER A 267 -4.64 -5.92 10.89
N LEU A 268 -4.75 -6.10 12.22
CA LEU A 268 -3.91 -7.02 12.99
C LEU A 268 -4.23 -8.51 12.76
N ILE A 269 -5.44 -8.81 12.26
CA ILE A 269 -5.89 -10.18 12.03
C ILE A 269 -5.49 -10.68 10.63
N HIS A 270 -5.26 -9.78 9.70
CA HIS A 270 -5.01 -10.09 8.28
C HIS A 270 -3.55 -9.86 7.82
N ILE A 271 -2.64 -9.59 8.77
CA ILE A 271 -1.19 -9.45 8.50
C ILE A 271 -0.50 -10.80 8.58
#